data_6334e9dc98ba8da1cf4daa75e7bc0393
#
_entry.id   6334e9dc98ba8da1cf4daa75e7bc0393
#
_cell.length_a   1.000
_cell.length_b   1.000
_cell.length_c   1.000
_cell.angle_alpha   90.00
_cell.angle_beta   90.00
_cell.angle_gamma   90.00
#
_symmetry.space_group_name_H-M   'P 1'
#
loop_
_entity.id
_entity.type
_entity.pdbx_description
1 polymer ?
#
loop_
_entity_poly.entity_id
_entity_poly.type
_entity_poly.pdbx_seq_one_letter_code
_entity_poly.pdbx_strand_id
1 'polypeptide(L)'
;RQAHFNQANHLAVDLLIIDEASMLDLPLFVKLLEACPMNAHILLIGDQQQLPAIEAGDILGSLLHTESEHWFFKNLQNAHLHLSHNFRQQDKPGLASIATDCLNQHADDVINKLRANEYANVSWSANTHENHLSLIHYATCKYKEMINCTNVEQALVNIHTFVILTAVRDGPSGCVAINNEIMRLVNVQLQ
;
A
#
# COMPACT_ATOMS: atom_id res chain seq x y z
N ARG A 1 -3.08 -13.19 22.37
CA ARG A 1 -3.91 -14.32 21.91
C ARG A 1 -3.00 -15.42 21.40
N GLN A 2 -3.22 -16.65 21.81
CA GLN A 2 -2.48 -17.81 21.32
C GLN A 2 -2.91 -18.09 19.88
N ALA A 3 -1.96 -18.31 18.97
CA ALA A 3 -2.28 -18.66 17.59
C ALA A 3 -2.97 -20.03 17.54
N HIS A 4 -3.99 -20.17 16.68
CA HIS A 4 -4.70 -21.43 16.52
C HIS A 4 -3.80 -22.50 15.87
N PHE A 5 -3.01 -22.11 14.89
CA PHE A 5 -2.00 -22.95 14.26
C PHE A 5 -0.63 -22.64 14.86
N ASN A 6 0.17 -23.69 15.11
CA ASN A 6 1.48 -23.63 15.76
C ASN A 6 2.22 -24.96 15.53
N GLN A 7 3.39 -25.16 16.16
CA GLN A 7 4.19 -26.40 16.06
C GLN A 7 3.44 -27.69 16.41
N ALA A 8 2.44 -27.63 17.32
CA ALA A 8 1.64 -28.80 17.69
C ALA A 8 0.39 -28.98 16.82
N ASN A 9 -0.01 -27.96 16.07
CA ASN A 9 -1.17 -27.98 15.20
C ASN A 9 -0.85 -27.22 13.91
N HIS A 10 -0.24 -27.92 12.94
CA HIS A 10 0.17 -27.33 11.69
C HIS A 10 -1.00 -26.99 10.76
N LEU A 11 -0.77 -26.07 9.84
CA LEU A 11 -1.62 -25.84 8.68
C LEU A 11 -1.66 -27.11 7.81
N ALA A 12 -2.83 -27.47 7.31
CA ALA A 12 -2.97 -28.62 6.39
C ALA A 12 -2.77 -28.14 4.93
N VAL A 13 -1.52 -27.77 4.60
CA VAL A 13 -1.16 -27.21 3.29
C VAL A 13 0.14 -27.79 2.77
N ASP A 14 0.26 -27.92 1.46
CA ASP A 14 1.50 -28.29 0.76
C ASP A 14 2.21 -27.04 0.24
N LEU A 15 1.48 -25.94 0.03
CA LEU A 15 1.98 -24.66 -0.41
C LEU A 15 1.32 -23.53 0.39
N LEU A 16 2.12 -22.67 1.00
CA LEU A 16 1.70 -21.44 1.64
C LEU A 16 2.14 -20.26 0.79
N ILE A 17 1.19 -19.47 0.30
CA ILE A 17 1.45 -18.24 -0.44
C ILE A 17 1.15 -17.06 0.48
N ILE A 18 2.13 -16.16 0.65
CA ILE A 18 2.00 -14.96 1.47
C ILE A 18 2.14 -13.76 0.54
N ASP A 19 1.05 -13.06 0.31
CA ASP A 19 1.03 -11.80 -0.44
C ASP A 19 1.29 -10.62 0.48
N GLU A 20 1.78 -9.50 -0.07
CA GLU A 20 2.21 -8.30 0.68
C GLU A 20 3.24 -8.62 1.78
N ALA A 21 4.20 -9.51 1.48
CA ALA A 21 5.18 -9.99 2.45
C ALA A 21 6.14 -8.91 2.97
N SER A 22 6.23 -7.74 2.32
CA SER A 22 6.93 -6.55 2.83
C SER A 22 6.33 -6.01 4.14
N MET A 23 5.05 -6.28 4.40
CA MET A 23 4.36 -5.89 5.64
C MET A 23 4.46 -6.93 6.76
N LEU A 24 5.20 -8.02 6.54
CA LEU A 24 5.34 -9.11 7.48
C LEU A 24 6.39 -8.78 8.55
N ASP A 25 5.97 -8.69 9.80
CA ASP A 25 6.90 -8.52 10.92
C ASP A 25 7.55 -9.83 11.37
N LEU A 26 8.67 -9.75 12.07
CA LEU A 26 9.41 -10.93 12.54
C LEU A 26 8.57 -11.83 13.45
N PRO A 27 7.82 -11.34 14.44
CA PRO A 27 6.98 -12.18 15.28
C PRO A 27 5.91 -12.97 14.51
N LEU A 28 5.30 -12.36 13.50
CA LEU A 28 4.30 -13.02 12.68
C LEU A 28 4.95 -14.06 11.76
N PHE A 29 6.10 -13.71 11.16
CA PHE A 29 6.84 -14.64 10.30
C PHE A 29 7.27 -15.91 11.05
N VAL A 30 7.82 -15.76 12.28
CA VAL A 30 8.17 -16.91 13.12
C VAL A 30 6.94 -17.80 13.38
N LYS A 31 5.80 -17.22 13.74
CA LYS A 31 4.55 -17.97 13.96
C LYS A 31 4.07 -18.68 12.69
N LEU A 32 4.21 -18.07 11.54
CA LEU A 32 3.86 -18.70 10.26
C LEU A 32 4.77 -19.90 9.97
N LEU A 33 6.08 -19.77 10.20
CA LEU A 33 7.02 -20.88 10.05
C LEU A 33 6.72 -22.00 11.02
N GLU A 34 6.43 -21.71 12.28
CA GLU A 34 6.04 -22.71 13.30
C GLU A 34 4.73 -23.43 12.97
N ALA A 35 3.81 -22.75 12.29
CA ALA A 35 2.54 -23.32 11.88
C ALA A 35 2.62 -24.09 10.55
N CYS A 36 3.70 -23.93 9.79
CA CYS A 36 3.88 -24.52 8.47
C CYS A 36 4.45 -25.95 8.59
N PRO A 37 3.91 -26.96 7.89
CA PRO A 37 4.51 -28.29 7.84
C PRO A 37 5.93 -28.24 7.25
N MET A 38 6.82 -29.10 7.73
CA MET A 38 8.23 -29.17 7.31
C MET A 38 8.43 -29.45 5.79
N ASN A 39 7.47 -30.09 5.16
CA ASN A 39 7.46 -30.43 3.76
C ASN A 39 6.69 -29.45 2.87
N ALA A 40 6.07 -28.44 3.44
CA ALA A 40 5.34 -27.44 2.67
C ALA A 40 6.30 -26.43 2.00
N HIS A 41 5.91 -25.96 0.83
CA HIS A 41 6.58 -24.87 0.14
C HIS A 41 6.03 -23.52 0.63
N ILE A 42 6.90 -22.51 0.72
CA ILE A 42 6.49 -21.14 1.07
C ILE A 42 6.86 -20.23 -0.10
N LEU A 43 5.87 -19.49 -0.60
CA LEU A 43 6.04 -18.44 -1.61
C LEU A 43 5.74 -17.08 -0.98
N LEU A 44 6.75 -16.22 -0.91
CA LEU A 44 6.60 -14.84 -0.47
C LEU A 44 6.47 -13.94 -1.70
N ILE A 45 5.39 -13.17 -1.76
CA ILE A 45 5.15 -12.17 -2.80
C ILE A 45 5.10 -10.82 -2.11
N GLY A 46 5.91 -9.86 -2.56
CA GLY A 46 5.95 -8.54 -1.94
C GLY A 46 6.86 -7.59 -2.69
N ASP A 47 6.84 -6.34 -2.28
CA ASP A 47 7.64 -5.27 -2.86
C ASP A 47 8.53 -4.67 -1.77
N GLN A 48 9.82 -4.95 -1.84
CA GLN A 48 10.82 -4.43 -0.88
C GLN A 48 11.01 -2.91 -0.94
N GLN A 49 10.49 -2.24 -1.98
CA GLN A 49 10.56 -0.79 -2.14
C GLN A 49 9.34 -0.08 -1.51
N GLN A 50 8.31 -0.84 -1.11
CA GLN A 50 7.20 -0.31 -0.33
C GLN A 50 7.57 -0.15 1.14
N LEU A 51 6.72 0.55 1.90
CA LEU A 51 6.93 0.75 3.32
C LEU A 51 6.97 -0.61 4.05
N PRO A 52 7.99 -0.86 4.88
CA PRO A 52 8.08 -2.10 5.65
C PRO A 52 7.02 -2.16 6.75
N ALA A 53 6.94 -3.31 7.43
CA ALA A 53 6.10 -3.49 8.60
C ALA A 53 6.36 -2.40 9.66
N ILE A 54 5.29 -1.99 10.36
CA ILE A 54 5.39 -0.99 11.46
C ILE A 54 6.11 -1.59 12.66
N GLU A 55 5.90 -2.88 12.92
CA GLU A 55 6.60 -3.63 13.96
C GLU A 55 8.02 -4.00 13.52
N ALA A 56 8.83 -4.48 14.46
CA ALA A 56 10.24 -4.75 14.21
C ALA A 56 10.47 -5.86 13.15
N GLY A 57 11.29 -5.55 12.16
CA GLY A 57 11.86 -6.49 11.19
C GLY A 57 11.36 -6.29 9.76
N ASP A 58 12.28 -5.97 8.87
CA ASP A 58 12.09 -6.08 7.42
C ASP A 58 12.51 -7.49 6.99
N ILE A 59 11.57 -8.43 7.02
CA ILE A 59 11.83 -9.83 6.70
C ILE A 59 12.18 -9.99 5.23
N LEU A 60 11.38 -9.40 4.33
CA LEU A 60 11.59 -9.56 2.89
C LEU A 60 12.93 -8.98 2.45
N GLY A 61 13.25 -7.75 2.88
CA GLY A 61 14.54 -7.13 2.59
C GLY A 61 15.70 -7.91 3.20
N SER A 62 15.59 -8.38 4.46
CA SER A 62 16.61 -9.18 5.11
C SER A 62 16.89 -10.50 4.38
N LEU A 63 15.86 -11.18 3.89
CA LEU A 63 16.03 -12.42 3.13
C LEU A 63 16.70 -12.18 1.76
N LEU A 64 16.41 -11.05 1.10
CA LEU A 64 16.93 -10.73 -0.23
C LEU A 64 18.35 -10.13 -0.21
N HIS A 65 18.70 -9.37 0.84
CA HIS A 65 19.97 -8.63 0.91
C HIS A 65 21.02 -9.25 1.83
N THR A 66 20.73 -10.40 2.45
CA THR A 66 21.72 -11.02 3.34
C THR A 66 22.86 -11.65 2.53
N GLU A 67 24.04 -11.04 2.59
CA GLU A 67 25.29 -11.61 2.10
C GLU A 67 25.83 -12.60 3.16
N SER A 68 25.43 -13.85 3.05
CA SER A 68 25.88 -14.91 3.96
C SER A 68 26.39 -16.11 3.16
N GLU A 69 27.55 -16.63 3.57
CA GLU A 69 28.11 -17.88 3.04
C GLU A 69 27.30 -19.13 3.46
N HIS A 70 26.31 -18.96 4.34
CA HIS A 70 25.48 -20.06 4.79
C HIS A 70 24.64 -20.62 3.64
N TRP A 71 24.60 -21.95 3.53
CA TRP A 71 23.94 -22.68 2.43
C TRP A 71 22.50 -22.25 2.20
N PHE A 72 21.78 -21.90 3.27
CA PHE A 72 20.39 -21.45 3.21
C PHE A 72 20.24 -20.18 2.36
N PHE A 73 21.05 -19.16 2.63
CA PHE A 73 20.98 -17.89 1.89
C PHE A 73 21.46 -18.03 0.44
N LYS A 74 22.47 -18.89 0.17
CA LYS A 74 22.88 -19.22 -1.20
C LYS A 74 21.76 -19.87 -2.01
N ASN A 75 21.00 -20.77 -1.40
CA ASN A 75 19.86 -21.40 -2.06
C ASN A 75 18.69 -20.42 -2.24
N LEU A 76 18.46 -19.53 -1.28
CA LEU A 76 17.41 -18.52 -1.34
C LEU A 76 17.63 -17.52 -2.50
N GLN A 77 18.90 -17.13 -2.74
CA GLN A 77 19.25 -16.28 -3.90
C GLN A 77 18.84 -16.91 -5.25
N ASN A 78 18.92 -18.23 -5.36
CA ASN A 78 18.50 -18.96 -6.55
C ASN A 78 16.96 -19.15 -6.64
N ALA A 79 16.24 -18.94 -5.55
CA ALA A 79 14.78 -19.03 -5.45
C ALA A 79 14.09 -17.65 -5.52
N HIS A 80 14.84 -16.61 -5.86
CA HIS A 80 14.32 -15.24 -5.97
C HIS A 80 14.04 -14.88 -7.44
N LEU A 81 12.86 -14.31 -7.68
CA LEU A 81 12.48 -13.73 -8.97
C LEU A 81 12.10 -12.25 -8.78
N HIS A 82 12.75 -11.36 -9.50
CA HIS A 82 12.43 -9.94 -9.52
C HIS A 82 11.60 -9.57 -10.74
N LEU A 83 10.40 -8.99 -10.50
CA LEU A 83 9.53 -8.47 -11.56
C LEU A 83 9.85 -6.99 -11.77
N SER A 84 10.41 -6.64 -12.93
CA SER A 84 10.85 -5.27 -13.23
C SER A 84 9.82 -4.43 -13.98
N HIS A 85 8.77 -5.04 -14.55
CA HIS A 85 7.82 -4.34 -15.40
C HIS A 85 6.58 -3.89 -14.63
N ASN A 86 6.33 -2.58 -14.59
CA ASN A 86 5.18 -1.98 -13.92
C ASN A 86 4.04 -1.68 -14.91
N PHE A 87 3.10 -2.61 -15.07
CA PHE A 87 1.94 -2.41 -15.94
C PHE A 87 0.96 -1.36 -15.42
N ARG A 88 0.84 -1.20 -14.09
CA ARG A 88 -0.16 -0.31 -13.47
C ARG A 88 0.10 1.17 -13.73
N GLN A 89 1.36 1.55 -13.95
CA GLN A 89 1.79 2.94 -14.11
C GLN A 89 2.16 3.32 -15.55
N GLN A 90 1.97 2.42 -16.53
CA GLN A 90 2.34 2.68 -17.94
C GLN A 90 1.69 3.95 -18.48
N ASP A 91 0.43 4.21 -18.16
CA ASP A 91 -0.33 5.37 -18.62
C ASP A 91 -0.20 6.59 -17.67
N LYS A 92 0.65 6.51 -16.64
CA LYS A 92 0.81 7.54 -15.61
C LYS A 92 2.28 7.89 -15.39
N PRO A 93 2.94 8.51 -16.39
CA PRO A 93 4.39 8.75 -16.35
C PRO A 93 4.83 9.63 -15.18
N GLY A 94 3.99 10.57 -14.72
CA GLY A 94 4.30 11.40 -13.57
C GLY A 94 4.41 10.64 -12.27
N LEU A 95 3.51 9.67 -12.02
CA LEU A 95 3.58 8.81 -10.83
C LEU A 95 4.80 7.90 -10.85
N ALA A 96 5.12 7.33 -12.03
CA ALA A 96 6.31 6.50 -12.19
C ALA A 96 7.59 7.32 -11.94
N SER A 97 7.65 8.56 -12.45
CA SER A 97 8.79 9.46 -12.20
C SER A 97 8.94 9.83 -10.73
N ILE A 98 7.85 10.18 -10.04
CA ILE A 98 7.92 10.48 -8.60
C ILE A 98 8.40 9.26 -7.82
N ALA A 99 7.86 8.07 -8.10
CA ALA A 99 8.28 6.85 -7.42
C ALA A 99 9.79 6.60 -7.60
N THR A 100 10.30 6.76 -8.82
CA THR A 100 11.72 6.62 -9.13
C THR A 100 12.57 7.66 -8.39
N ASP A 101 12.16 8.93 -8.41
CA ASP A 101 12.89 10.00 -7.73
C ASP A 101 12.90 9.80 -6.20
N CYS A 102 11.78 9.31 -5.61
CA CYS A 102 11.71 8.96 -4.19
C CYS A 102 12.65 7.80 -3.84
N LEU A 103 12.71 6.75 -4.66
CA LEU A 103 13.57 5.59 -4.44
C LEU A 103 15.06 5.98 -4.51
N ASN A 104 15.42 6.95 -5.37
CA ASN A 104 16.76 7.48 -5.47
C ASN A 104 17.13 8.46 -4.32
N GLN A 105 16.23 8.63 -3.34
CA GLN A 105 16.42 9.48 -2.15
C GLN A 105 16.69 10.97 -2.45
N HIS A 106 16.19 11.48 -3.56
CA HIS A 106 16.29 12.88 -3.95
C HIS A 106 15.10 13.71 -3.41
N ALA A 107 14.85 13.69 -2.10
CA ALA A 107 13.66 14.27 -1.47
C ALA A 107 13.47 15.77 -1.80
N ASP A 108 14.55 16.56 -1.75
CA ASP A 108 14.48 17.99 -2.06
C ASP A 108 14.14 18.23 -3.54
N ASP A 109 14.69 17.43 -4.44
CA ASP A 109 14.42 17.50 -5.87
C ASP A 109 12.95 17.13 -6.16
N VAL A 110 12.43 16.10 -5.50
CA VAL A 110 11.01 15.71 -5.63
C VAL A 110 10.09 16.86 -5.22
N ILE A 111 10.36 17.50 -4.06
CA ILE A 111 9.57 18.64 -3.58
C ILE A 111 9.65 19.82 -4.54
N ASN A 112 10.83 20.13 -5.05
CA ASN A 112 11.02 21.23 -6.00
C ASN A 112 10.28 20.96 -7.32
N LYS A 113 10.39 19.77 -7.87
CA LYS A 113 9.67 19.35 -9.09
C LYS A 113 8.14 19.36 -8.90
N LEU A 114 7.64 18.92 -7.72
CA LEU A 114 6.22 19.00 -7.38
C LEU A 114 5.73 20.45 -7.37
N ARG A 115 6.47 21.36 -6.74
CA ARG A 115 6.15 22.80 -6.68
C ARG A 115 6.19 23.47 -8.06
N ALA A 116 7.11 23.04 -8.92
CA ALA A 116 7.24 23.50 -10.30
C ALA A 116 6.23 22.85 -11.27
N ASN A 117 5.40 21.90 -10.83
CA ASN A 117 4.47 21.12 -11.66
C ASN A 117 5.17 20.38 -12.83
N GLU A 118 6.36 19.87 -12.60
CA GLU A 118 7.15 19.18 -13.62
C GLU A 118 6.71 17.74 -13.88
N TYR A 119 5.95 17.13 -12.95
CA TYR A 119 5.45 15.78 -13.13
C TYR A 119 4.12 15.77 -13.91
N ALA A 120 4.09 15.04 -15.01
CA ALA A 120 2.89 14.92 -15.84
C ALA A 120 1.73 14.29 -15.05
N ASN A 121 0.53 14.88 -15.16
CA ASN A 121 -0.69 14.42 -14.50
C ASN A 121 -0.61 14.35 -12.97
N VAL A 122 0.29 15.11 -12.37
CA VAL A 122 0.42 15.28 -10.93
C VAL A 122 0.36 16.76 -10.61
N SER A 123 -0.40 17.12 -9.60
CA SER A 123 -0.45 18.48 -9.06
C SER A 123 -0.18 18.47 -7.57
N TRP A 124 0.49 19.50 -7.07
CA TRP A 124 0.79 19.69 -5.67
C TRP A 124 0.11 20.96 -5.14
N SER A 125 -0.43 20.87 -3.96
CA SER A 125 -0.93 22.05 -3.25
C SER A 125 -0.51 22.01 -1.78
N ALA A 126 -0.22 23.18 -1.22
CA ALA A 126 0.16 23.29 0.18
C ALA A 126 -0.99 22.86 1.11
N ASN A 127 -0.65 22.30 2.25
CA ASN A 127 -1.62 21.94 3.28
C ASN A 127 -2.10 23.20 4.03
N THR A 128 -3.00 23.94 3.40
CA THR A 128 -3.68 25.10 3.98
C THR A 128 -5.14 24.76 4.26
N HIS A 129 -5.79 25.55 5.13
CA HIS A 129 -7.22 25.38 5.41
C HIS A 129 -8.08 25.54 4.14
N GLU A 130 -7.75 26.47 3.28
CA GLU A 130 -8.44 26.71 1.99
C GLU A 130 -8.32 25.49 1.04
N ASN A 131 -7.12 24.93 0.90
CA ASN A 131 -6.88 23.75 0.07
C ASN A 131 -7.55 22.50 0.66
N HIS A 132 -7.62 22.39 2.00
CA HIS A 132 -8.39 21.33 2.66
C HIS A 132 -9.88 21.43 2.30
N LEU A 133 -10.48 22.61 2.43
CA LEU A 133 -11.89 22.82 2.07
C LEU A 133 -12.15 22.53 0.59
N SER A 134 -11.23 22.92 -0.29
CA SER A 134 -11.31 22.63 -1.73
C SER A 134 -11.28 21.13 -2.00
N LEU A 135 -10.41 20.38 -1.33
CA LEU A 135 -10.34 18.92 -1.40
C LEU A 135 -11.66 18.28 -0.94
N ILE A 136 -12.18 18.70 0.21
CA ILE A 136 -13.44 18.18 0.76
C ILE A 136 -14.60 18.47 -0.19
N HIS A 137 -14.67 19.66 -0.75
CA HIS A 137 -15.69 20.01 -1.73
C HIS A 137 -15.61 19.14 -2.99
N TYR A 138 -14.40 19.01 -3.56
CA TYR A 138 -14.17 18.16 -4.73
C TYR A 138 -14.56 16.71 -4.47
N ALA A 139 -14.12 16.16 -3.34
CA ALA A 139 -14.46 14.79 -2.93
C ALA A 139 -15.97 14.61 -2.78
N THR A 140 -16.65 15.58 -2.14
CA THR A 140 -18.10 15.54 -1.97
C THR A 140 -18.82 15.49 -3.31
N CYS A 141 -18.38 16.27 -4.31
CA CYS A 141 -18.95 16.21 -5.67
C CYS A 141 -18.74 14.84 -6.30
N LYS A 142 -17.55 14.26 -6.20
CA LYS A 142 -17.24 12.92 -6.72
C LYS A 142 -18.10 11.82 -6.09
N TYR A 143 -18.24 11.81 -4.77
CA TYR A 143 -19.08 10.83 -4.08
C TYR A 143 -20.57 11.01 -4.39
N LYS A 144 -21.05 12.23 -4.66
CA LYS A 144 -22.44 12.44 -5.12
C LYS A 144 -22.69 11.86 -6.51
N GLU A 145 -21.75 12.03 -7.44
CA GLU A 145 -21.83 11.39 -8.75
C GLU A 145 -22.01 9.87 -8.61
N MET A 146 -21.33 9.26 -7.63
CA MET A 146 -21.45 7.83 -7.35
C MET A 146 -22.78 7.44 -6.73
N ILE A 147 -23.27 8.19 -5.74
CA ILE A 147 -24.53 7.91 -5.03
C ILE A 147 -25.75 8.08 -5.96
N ASN A 148 -25.68 9.02 -6.88
CA ASN A 148 -26.75 9.29 -7.84
C ASN A 148 -26.80 8.28 -9.01
N CYS A 149 -25.89 7.31 -9.05
CA CYS A 149 -25.94 6.24 -10.05
C CYS A 149 -27.16 5.35 -9.81
N THR A 150 -27.99 5.17 -10.84
CA THR A 150 -29.15 4.27 -10.81
C THR A 150 -28.77 2.81 -11.04
N ASN A 151 -27.57 2.55 -11.57
CA ASN A 151 -27.03 1.23 -11.85
C ASN A 151 -25.89 0.88 -10.87
N VAL A 152 -26.04 -0.23 -10.17
CA VAL A 152 -25.06 -0.73 -9.19
C VAL A 152 -23.69 -1.01 -9.83
N GLU A 153 -23.67 -1.57 -11.03
CA GLU A 153 -22.42 -1.85 -11.75
C GLU A 153 -21.65 -0.55 -12.04
N GLN A 154 -22.35 0.49 -12.49
CA GLN A 154 -21.74 1.80 -12.72
C GLN A 154 -21.25 2.45 -11.42
N ALA A 155 -21.98 2.31 -10.33
CA ALA A 155 -21.55 2.81 -9.02
C ALA A 155 -20.27 2.11 -8.55
N LEU A 156 -20.15 0.80 -8.73
CA LEU A 156 -18.95 0.03 -8.42
C LEU A 156 -17.73 0.43 -9.28
N VAL A 157 -17.96 0.71 -10.58
CA VAL A 157 -16.89 1.25 -11.43
C VAL A 157 -16.45 2.62 -10.94
N ASN A 158 -17.40 3.50 -10.62
CA ASN A 158 -17.10 4.87 -10.20
C ASN A 158 -16.35 4.92 -8.86
N ILE A 159 -16.55 3.97 -7.93
CA ILE A 159 -15.86 3.93 -6.64
C ILE A 159 -14.35 3.79 -6.80
N HIS A 160 -13.89 3.20 -7.89
CA HIS A 160 -12.47 3.03 -8.20
C HIS A 160 -11.85 4.21 -8.95
N THR A 161 -12.65 5.20 -9.37
CA THR A 161 -12.14 6.36 -10.14
C THR A 161 -11.55 7.45 -9.28
N PHE A 162 -11.91 7.48 -7.98
CA PHE A 162 -11.46 8.50 -7.06
C PHE A 162 -11.29 7.93 -5.64
N VAL A 163 -10.13 8.18 -5.03
CA VAL A 163 -9.84 7.79 -3.64
C VAL A 163 -8.96 8.86 -2.97
N ILE A 164 -9.18 9.10 -1.68
CA ILE A 164 -8.31 9.94 -0.86
C ILE A 164 -7.44 9.02 0.00
N LEU A 165 -6.12 9.15 -0.13
CA LEU A 165 -5.15 8.49 0.74
C LEU A 165 -4.71 9.46 1.83
N THR A 166 -4.68 9.01 3.07
CA THR A 166 -4.23 9.78 4.23
C THR A 166 -3.06 9.08 4.91
N ALA A 167 -2.10 9.87 5.39
CA ALA A 167 -0.94 9.33 6.10
C ALA A 167 -1.29 8.79 7.51
N VAL A 168 -2.42 9.25 8.09
CA VAL A 168 -2.85 8.88 9.44
C VAL A 168 -4.34 8.56 9.47
N ARG A 169 -4.75 7.75 10.45
CA ARG A 169 -6.16 7.40 10.65
C ARG A 169 -6.92 8.51 11.37
N ASP A 170 -6.33 9.04 12.42
CA ASP A 170 -6.95 10.00 13.34
C ASP A 170 -6.33 11.39 13.18
N GLY A 171 -7.00 12.40 13.71
CA GLY A 171 -6.61 13.82 13.60
C GLY A 171 -7.34 14.57 12.47
N PRO A 172 -7.13 15.90 12.35
CA PRO A 172 -7.90 16.76 11.44
C PRO A 172 -7.79 16.39 9.96
N SER A 173 -6.61 15.90 9.54
CA SER A 173 -6.33 15.42 8.17
C SER A 173 -6.33 13.90 8.07
N GLY A 174 -6.84 13.20 9.08
CA GLY A 174 -6.92 11.74 9.11
C GLY A 174 -8.15 11.20 8.40
N CYS A 175 -8.09 9.93 8.05
CA CYS A 175 -9.16 9.21 7.33
C CYS A 175 -10.53 9.38 8.00
N VAL A 176 -10.59 9.26 9.35
CA VAL A 176 -11.86 9.35 10.10
C VAL A 176 -12.48 10.74 9.99
N ALA A 177 -11.68 11.81 10.18
CA ALA A 177 -12.19 13.19 10.12
C ALA A 177 -12.68 13.55 8.70
N ILE A 178 -11.87 13.23 7.67
CA ILE A 178 -12.21 13.49 6.27
C ILE A 178 -13.49 12.75 5.85
N ASN A 179 -13.62 11.47 6.20
CA ASN A 179 -14.82 10.70 5.89
C ASN A 179 -16.07 11.28 6.57
N ASN A 180 -15.98 11.65 7.86
CA ASN A 180 -17.09 12.24 8.59
C ASN A 180 -17.53 13.58 7.98
N GLU A 181 -16.58 14.41 7.55
CA GLU A 181 -16.86 15.71 6.95
C GLU A 181 -17.55 15.54 5.57
N ILE A 182 -17.03 14.64 4.72
CA ILE A 182 -17.66 14.33 3.43
C ILE A 182 -19.05 13.75 3.63
N MET A 183 -19.23 12.76 4.52
CA MET A 183 -20.53 12.16 4.81
C MET A 183 -21.55 13.19 5.28
N ARG A 184 -21.15 14.12 6.16
CA ARG A 184 -22.03 15.21 6.61
C ARG A 184 -22.51 16.07 5.45
N LEU A 185 -21.61 16.45 4.53
CA LEU A 185 -21.94 17.29 3.37
C LEU A 185 -22.78 16.54 2.32
N VAL A 186 -22.57 15.25 2.17
CA VAL A 186 -23.41 14.41 1.30
C VAL A 186 -24.82 14.29 1.88
N ASN A 187 -24.96 13.96 3.17
CA ASN A 187 -26.26 13.73 3.82
C ASN A 187 -27.12 15.01 3.93
N VAL A 188 -26.51 16.18 4.17
CA VAL A 188 -27.25 17.47 4.25
C VAL A 188 -27.93 17.83 2.92
N GLN A 189 -27.46 17.30 1.81
CA GLN A 189 -28.01 17.61 0.48
C GLN A 189 -28.94 16.53 -0.07
N LEU A 190 -29.08 15.39 0.62
CA LEU A 190 -30.03 14.33 0.31
C LEU A 190 -31.35 14.50 1.06
N GLN A 191 -31.45 15.48 1.97
CA GLN A 191 -32.67 15.92 2.65
C GLN A 191 -33.29 17.11 1.91
#